data_1457545898b207bc983eca050b2c0d97
#
_entry.id   1457545898b207bc983eca050b2c0d97
#
_cell.length_a   1.000
_cell.length_b   1.000
_cell.length_c   1.000
_cell.angle_alpha   90.00
_cell.angle_beta   90.00
_cell.angle_gamma   90.00
#
_symmetry.space_group_name_H-M   'P 1'
#
loop_
_entity.id
_entity.type
_entity.pdbx_description
1 polymer ?
#
loop_
_entity_poly.entity_id
_entity_poly.type
_entity_poly.pdbx_seq_one_letter_code
_entity_poly.pdbx_strand_id
1 'polypeptide(L)'
;MELPVIIRGIIMGFSIAAPVGPIGVLCIRRTISNGRLSGLVSGLGAATADGLYGCVAAFGLTFISSFLVSQQFWLRLIGGAFLVYLGVKTLLSKPADEAATASSNSTIAGDYLSTFFLTITNPMTILSFAAIFAGMGLANTGGGYASAGLLVLGVVIGSALWWLFLSGGVGFFRQKFNETGLIWVNRISGAVITGFGLLALVSLLNLLGKIG
;
A
#
# COMPACT_ATOMS: atom_id res chain seq x y z
N MET A 1 20.60 20.59 -14.82
CA MET A 1 20.08 21.08 -13.51
C MET A 1 19.66 19.87 -12.69
N GLU A 2 20.33 19.58 -11.59
CA GLU A 2 19.92 18.47 -10.72
C GLU A 2 18.69 18.86 -9.91
N LEU A 3 17.64 18.03 -9.95
CA LEU A 3 16.44 18.26 -9.14
C LEU A 3 16.80 18.21 -7.65
N PRO A 4 16.26 19.11 -6.82
CA PRO A 4 16.41 19.05 -5.38
C PRO A 4 16.02 17.67 -4.84
N VAL A 5 16.77 17.17 -3.85
CA VAL A 5 16.61 15.80 -3.32
C VAL A 5 15.18 15.51 -2.86
N ILE A 6 14.52 16.49 -2.24
CA ILE A 6 13.14 16.37 -1.80
C ILE A 6 12.17 16.17 -2.98
N ILE A 7 12.39 16.84 -4.10
CA ILE A 7 11.53 16.69 -5.31
C ILE A 7 11.72 15.30 -5.90
N ARG A 8 12.94 14.79 -5.95
CA ARG A 8 13.20 13.39 -6.35
C ARG A 8 12.42 12.43 -5.45
N GLY A 9 12.46 12.63 -4.14
CA GLY A 9 11.67 11.85 -3.18
C GLY A 9 10.16 11.92 -3.45
N ILE A 10 9.62 13.11 -3.69
CA ILE A 10 8.18 13.30 -3.99
C ILE A 10 7.79 12.53 -5.26
N ILE A 11 8.55 12.67 -6.33
CA ILE A 11 8.29 11.94 -7.59
C ILE A 11 8.34 10.43 -7.35
N MET A 12 9.33 9.95 -6.59
CA MET A 12 9.47 8.52 -6.28
C MET A 12 8.27 8.01 -5.47
N GLY A 13 7.93 8.66 -4.36
CA GLY A 13 6.83 8.24 -3.50
C GLY A 13 5.50 8.24 -4.25
N PHE A 14 5.25 9.26 -5.06
CA PHE A 14 4.07 9.32 -5.92
C PHE A 14 4.06 8.16 -6.94
N SER A 15 5.18 7.93 -7.62
CA SER A 15 5.29 6.89 -8.65
C SER A 15 5.18 5.47 -8.09
N ILE A 16 5.65 5.23 -6.86
CA ILE A 16 5.53 3.94 -6.18
C ILE A 16 4.09 3.68 -5.75
N ALA A 17 3.40 4.71 -5.26
CA ALA A 17 2.03 4.59 -4.79
C ALA A 17 0.99 4.53 -5.94
N ALA A 18 1.30 5.12 -7.10
CA ALA A 18 0.36 5.28 -8.21
C ALA A 18 -0.18 3.97 -8.84
N PRO A 19 0.59 2.89 -8.99
CA PRO A 19 0.04 1.64 -9.52
C PRO A 19 -1.06 1.08 -8.62
N VAL A 20 -2.25 0.88 -9.21
CA VAL A 20 -3.42 0.41 -8.45
C VAL A 20 -3.30 -1.09 -8.20
N GLY A 21 -2.73 -1.43 -7.05
CA GLY A 21 -2.69 -2.79 -6.52
C GLY A 21 -3.79 -3.05 -5.48
N PRO A 22 -3.67 -4.13 -4.67
CA PRO A 22 -4.66 -4.49 -3.66
C PRO A 22 -4.89 -3.37 -2.63
N ILE A 23 -3.85 -2.62 -2.28
CA ILE A 23 -3.93 -1.48 -1.35
C ILE A 23 -4.75 -0.33 -1.97
N GLY A 24 -4.50 -0.02 -3.26
CA GLY A 24 -5.27 0.99 -3.98
C GLY A 24 -6.76 0.64 -4.05
N VAL A 25 -7.07 -0.62 -4.39
CA VAL A 25 -8.45 -1.13 -4.44
C VAL A 25 -9.12 -1.04 -3.06
N LEU A 26 -8.39 -1.39 -1.98
CA LEU A 26 -8.89 -1.27 -0.61
C LEU A 26 -9.20 0.19 -0.24
N CYS A 27 -8.30 1.13 -0.57
CA CYS A 27 -8.50 2.57 -0.32
C CYS A 27 -9.68 3.13 -1.13
N ILE A 28 -9.82 2.75 -2.41
CA ILE A 28 -10.96 3.13 -3.26
C ILE A 28 -12.26 2.64 -2.61
N ARG A 29 -12.34 1.36 -2.26
CA ARG A 29 -13.50 0.78 -1.61
C ARG A 29 -13.86 1.53 -0.32
N ARG A 30 -12.89 1.73 0.58
CA ARG A 30 -13.11 2.46 1.84
C ARG A 30 -13.57 3.89 1.61
N THR A 31 -13.04 4.55 0.59
CA THR A 31 -13.49 5.90 0.20
C THR A 31 -14.96 5.90 -0.21
N ILE A 32 -15.38 4.91 -0.97
CA ILE A 32 -16.76 4.80 -1.46
C ILE A 32 -17.70 4.41 -0.31
N SER A 33 -17.38 3.37 0.45
CA SER A 33 -18.25 2.82 1.51
C SER A 33 -18.25 3.70 2.77
N ASN A 34 -17.06 4.07 3.28
CA ASN A 34 -16.91 4.71 4.60
C ASN A 34 -16.60 6.22 4.52
N GLY A 35 -16.31 6.74 3.32
CA GLY A 35 -16.07 8.16 3.08
C GLY A 35 -14.59 8.49 2.84
N ARG A 36 -14.36 9.73 2.40
CA ARG A 36 -13.03 10.23 2.01
C ARG A 36 -12.00 10.11 3.12
N LEU A 37 -12.41 10.34 4.36
CA LEU A 37 -11.48 10.29 5.50
C LEU A 37 -10.94 8.88 5.72
N SER A 38 -11.80 7.85 5.65
CA SER A 38 -11.41 6.44 5.77
C SER A 38 -10.42 6.04 4.66
N GLY A 39 -10.69 6.43 3.41
CA GLY A 39 -9.78 6.18 2.30
C GLY A 39 -8.44 6.91 2.45
N LEU A 40 -8.47 8.19 2.85
CA LEU A 40 -7.25 8.98 3.06
C LEU A 40 -6.42 8.41 4.21
N VAL A 41 -7.02 8.09 5.34
CA VAL A 41 -6.31 7.53 6.50
C VAL A 41 -5.71 6.16 6.18
N SER A 42 -6.43 5.33 5.40
CA SER A 42 -5.87 4.10 4.84
C SER A 42 -4.63 4.40 4.00
N GLY A 43 -4.71 5.37 3.10
CA GLY A 43 -3.59 5.79 2.27
C GLY A 43 -2.41 6.33 3.08
N LEU A 44 -2.65 7.07 4.16
CA LEU A 44 -1.59 7.55 5.05
C LEU A 44 -0.88 6.40 5.77
N GLY A 45 -1.60 5.31 6.11
CA GLY A 45 -0.98 4.07 6.58
C GLY A 45 0.00 3.49 5.56
N ALA A 46 -0.39 3.44 4.29
CA ALA A 46 0.50 3.03 3.20
C ALA A 46 1.69 3.98 3.04
N ALA A 47 1.46 5.30 3.03
CA ALA A 47 2.52 6.31 2.90
C ALA A 47 3.56 6.22 4.04
N THR A 48 3.13 5.87 5.26
CA THR A 48 4.05 5.64 6.38
C THR A 48 4.92 4.40 6.15
N ALA A 49 4.35 3.31 5.64
CA ALA A 49 5.11 2.11 5.27
C ALA A 49 6.10 2.41 4.13
N ASP A 50 5.69 3.20 3.13
CA ASP A 50 6.57 3.67 2.06
C ASP A 50 7.73 4.50 2.61
N GLY A 51 7.46 5.36 3.60
CA GLY A 51 8.49 6.11 4.31
C GLY A 51 9.50 5.23 5.03
N LEU A 52 9.06 4.13 5.66
CA LEU A 52 9.97 3.16 6.29
C LEU A 52 10.86 2.46 5.25
N TYR A 53 10.31 2.04 4.11
CA TYR A 53 11.12 1.52 3.02
C TYR A 53 12.08 2.56 2.46
N GLY A 54 11.62 3.81 2.36
CA GLY A 54 12.46 4.95 2.02
C GLY A 54 13.64 5.10 2.98
N CYS A 55 13.41 4.97 4.30
CA CYS A 55 14.48 4.97 5.31
C CYS A 55 15.47 3.84 5.09
N VAL A 56 14.98 2.60 4.94
CA VAL A 56 15.83 1.42 4.71
C VAL A 56 16.77 1.65 3.54
N ALA A 57 16.26 2.21 2.47
CA ALA A 57 17.01 2.40 1.25
C ALA A 57 17.91 3.65 1.29
N ALA A 58 17.42 4.80 1.78
CA ALA A 58 18.17 6.06 1.80
C ALA A 58 19.33 6.05 2.80
N PHE A 59 19.21 5.31 3.90
CA PHE A 59 20.28 5.15 4.89
C PHE A 59 21.18 3.93 4.61
N GLY A 60 20.99 3.24 3.48
CA GLY A 60 21.82 2.11 3.08
C GLY A 60 21.75 0.94 4.07
N LEU A 61 20.61 0.72 4.72
CA LEU A 61 20.41 -0.32 5.71
C LEU A 61 20.34 -1.71 5.02
N THR A 62 21.48 -2.13 4.42
CA THR A 62 21.60 -3.38 3.68
C THR A 62 21.23 -4.60 4.51
N PHE A 63 21.48 -4.55 5.83
CA PHE A 63 21.09 -5.61 6.75
C PHE A 63 19.57 -5.79 6.78
N ILE A 64 18.79 -4.69 6.89
CA ILE A 64 17.33 -4.75 6.92
C ILE A 64 16.79 -5.19 5.55
N SER A 65 17.36 -4.69 4.45
CA SER A 65 17.00 -5.12 3.10
C SER A 65 17.24 -6.63 2.92
N SER A 66 18.39 -7.13 3.33
CA SER A 66 18.72 -8.55 3.28
C SER A 66 17.81 -9.39 4.16
N PHE A 67 17.48 -8.90 5.37
CA PHE A 67 16.53 -9.54 6.27
C PHE A 67 15.14 -9.62 5.65
N LEU A 68 14.61 -8.53 5.10
CA LEU A 68 13.29 -8.54 4.43
C LEU A 68 13.27 -9.50 3.24
N VAL A 69 14.34 -9.55 2.45
CA VAL A 69 14.47 -10.50 1.34
C VAL A 69 14.53 -11.94 1.86
N SER A 70 15.28 -12.20 2.95
CA SER A 70 15.34 -13.55 3.56
C SER A 70 14.00 -14.00 4.16
N GLN A 71 13.18 -13.06 4.63
CA GLN A 71 11.87 -13.34 5.21
C GLN A 71 10.72 -13.31 4.17
N GLN A 72 11.02 -13.25 2.88
CA GLN A 72 9.99 -13.20 1.82
C GLN A 72 8.95 -14.31 1.92
N PHE A 73 9.33 -15.48 2.36
CA PHE A 73 8.40 -16.59 2.59
C PHE A 73 7.30 -16.19 3.59
N TRP A 74 7.68 -15.75 4.77
CA TRP A 74 6.73 -15.37 5.83
C TRP A 74 5.92 -14.12 5.46
N LEU A 75 6.56 -13.15 4.82
CA LEU A 75 5.89 -11.93 4.35
C LEU A 75 4.79 -12.25 3.32
N ARG A 76 5.09 -13.11 2.35
CA ARG A 76 4.09 -13.54 1.35
C ARG A 76 3.00 -14.41 1.97
N LEU A 77 3.34 -15.28 2.92
CA LEU A 77 2.37 -16.14 3.60
C LEU A 77 1.39 -15.30 4.42
N ILE A 78 1.90 -14.46 5.31
CA ILE A 78 1.07 -13.63 6.20
C ILE A 78 0.30 -12.57 5.41
N GLY A 79 0.98 -11.83 4.54
CA GLY A 79 0.35 -10.80 3.72
C GLY A 79 -0.66 -11.37 2.73
N GLY A 80 -0.34 -12.49 2.08
CA GLY A 80 -1.24 -13.19 1.17
C GLY A 80 -2.49 -13.74 1.86
N ALA A 81 -2.31 -14.40 3.00
CA ALA A 81 -3.43 -14.92 3.80
C ALA A 81 -4.33 -13.77 4.29
N PHE A 82 -3.74 -12.66 4.72
CA PHE A 82 -4.50 -11.49 5.17
C PHE A 82 -5.26 -10.82 4.01
N LEU A 83 -4.66 -10.73 2.82
CA LEU A 83 -5.35 -10.25 1.62
C LEU A 83 -6.52 -11.17 1.24
N VAL A 84 -6.35 -12.48 1.27
CA VAL A 84 -7.45 -13.43 1.01
C VAL A 84 -8.57 -13.24 2.03
N TYR A 85 -8.25 -13.15 3.31
CA TYR A 85 -9.23 -12.89 4.37
C TYR A 85 -10.01 -11.58 4.12
N LEU A 86 -9.31 -10.48 3.87
CA LEU A 86 -9.94 -9.19 3.58
C LEU A 86 -10.76 -9.20 2.29
N GLY A 87 -10.25 -9.85 1.25
CA GLY A 87 -10.92 -9.95 -0.03
C GLY A 87 -12.23 -10.72 0.07
N VAL A 88 -12.20 -11.90 0.71
CA VAL A 88 -13.40 -12.71 0.95
C VAL A 88 -14.40 -12.00 1.85
N LYS A 89 -13.93 -11.38 2.94
CA LYS A 89 -14.79 -10.56 3.81
C LYS A 89 -15.47 -9.42 3.02
N THR A 90 -14.73 -8.79 2.11
CA THR A 90 -15.27 -7.72 1.26
C THR A 90 -16.27 -8.26 0.23
N LEU A 91 -15.99 -9.41 -0.40
CA LEU A 91 -16.91 -10.08 -1.34
C LEU A 91 -18.26 -10.40 -0.71
N LEU A 92 -18.25 -10.83 0.54
CA LEU A 92 -19.44 -11.27 1.28
C LEU A 92 -20.17 -10.13 2.00
N SER A 93 -19.56 -8.93 2.08
CA SER A 93 -20.16 -7.81 2.80
C SER A 93 -21.34 -7.21 2.04
N LYS A 94 -22.41 -6.89 2.78
CA LYS A 94 -23.60 -6.20 2.27
C LYS A 94 -23.53 -4.72 2.65
N PRO A 95 -23.93 -3.77 1.78
CA PRO A 95 -23.87 -2.34 2.08
C PRO A 95 -24.70 -1.93 3.31
N ALA A 96 -25.83 -2.58 3.54
CA ALA A 96 -26.65 -2.35 4.72
C ALA A 96 -25.96 -2.74 6.03
N ASP A 97 -25.24 -3.87 6.01
CA ASP A 97 -24.46 -4.34 7.17
C ASP A 97 -23.25 -3.43 7.40
N GLU A 98 -22.64 -2.90 6.33
CA GLU A 98 -21.54 -1.95 6.41
C GLU A 98 -21.96 -0.58 6.94
N ALA A 99 -23.13 -0.07 6.53
CA ALA A 99 -23.66 1.17 7.08
C ALA A 99 -23.98 1.04 8.58
N ALA A 100 -24.48 -0.12 9.01
CA ALA A 100 -24.75 -0.41 10.42
C ALA A 100 -23.44 -0.63 11.23
N THR A 101 -22.43 -1.28 10.63
CA THR A 101 -21.12 -1.54 11.29
C THR A 101 -20.14 -0.39 11.15
N ALA A 102 -20.24 0.45 10.11
CA ALA A 102 -19.44 1.67 9.97
C ALA A 102 -19.77 2.69 11.09
N SER A 103 -21.00 2.64 11.63
CA SER A 103 -21.34 3.43 12.82
C SER A 103 -20.78 2.83 14.13
N SER A 104 -20.29 1.58 14.14
CA SER A 104 -19.87 0.91 15.38
C SER A 104 -18.46 0.31 15.42
N ASN A 105 -17.80 -0.01 14.29
CA ASN A 105 -16.56 -0.83 14.35
C ASN A 105 -15.42 -0.46 13.39
N SER A 106 -15.56 0.41 12.38
CA SER A 106 -14.39 0.86 11.63
C SER A 106 -13.76 2.06 12.33
N THR A 107 -12.83 1.79 13.22
CA THR A 107 -12.04 2.87 13.79
C THR A 107 -11.07 3.40 12.73
N ILE A 108 -10.91 4.72 12.67
CA ILE A 108 -9.89 5.39 11.84
C ILE A 108 -8.50 4.75 12.05
N ALA A 109 -8.20 4.36 13.29
CA ALA A 109 -6.98 3.62 13.64
C ALA A 109 -6.92 2.24 12.95
N GLY A 110 -8.02 1.51 12.86
CA GLY A 110 -8.08 0.21 12.17
C GLY A 110 -7.85 0.35 10.66
N ASP A 111 -8.36 1.42 10.05
CA ASP A 111 -8.13 1.72 8.64
C ASP A 111 -6.65 2.01 8.36
N TYR A 112 -6.01 2.81 9.21
CA TYR A 112 -4.59 3.11 9.12
C TYR A 112 -3.73 1.86 9.32
N LEU A 113 -3.89 1.18 10.46
CA LEU A 113 -3.04 0.04 10.84
C LEU A 113 -3.15 -1.11 9.84
N SER A 114 -4.36 -1.47 9.41
CA SER A 114 -4.54 -2.55 8.45
C SER A 114 -3.84 -2.27 7.12
N THR A 115 -3.91 -1.02 6.62
CA THR A 115 -3.24 -0.65 5.38
C THR A 115 -1.73 -0.52 5.57
N PHE A 116 -1.26 0.01 6.71
CA PHE A 116 0.14 0.03 7.06
C PHE A 116 0.76 -1.38 7.05
N PHE A 117 0.13 -2.34 7.76
CA PHE A 117 0.63 -3.71 7.80
C PHE A 117 0.53 -4.41 6.45
N LEU A 118 -0.53 -4.19 5.68
CA LEU A 118 -0.63 -4.71 4.32
C LEU A 118 0.49 -4.19 3.42
N THR A 119 0.81 -2.91 3.51
CA THR A 119 1.86 -2.30 2.68
C THR A 119 3.23 -2.82 3.09
N ILE A 120 3.52 -2.92 4.39
CA ILE A 120 4.82 -3.37 4.88
C ILE A 120 5.06 -4.87 4.60
N THR A 121 4.00 -5.67 4.48
CA THR A 121 4.09 -7.09 4.13
C THR A 121 3.92 -7.36 2.64
N ASN A 122 3.63 -6.33 1.83
CA ASN A 122 3.38 -6.48 0.40
C ASN A 122 4.70 -6.68 -0.36
N PRO A 123 4.95 -7.86 -0.95
CA PRO A 123 6.18 -8.13 -1.67
C PRO A 123 6.38 -7.23 -2.90
N MET A 124 5.28 -6.77 -3.52
CA MET A 124 5.38 -5.83 -4.66
C MET A 124 5.91 -4.47 -4.23
N THR A 125 5.54 -3.98 -3.05
CA THR A 125 6.08 -2.73 -2.50
C THR A 125 7.57 -2.88 -2.22
N ILE A 126 7.99 -3.98 -1.60
CA ILE A 126 9.41 -4.28 -1.33
C ILE A 126 10.21 -4.28 -2.63
N LEU A 127 9.73 -5.03 -3.64
CA LEU A 127 10.40 -5.13 -4.94
C LEU A 127 10.45 -3.79 -5.68
N SER A 128 9.37 -2.99 -5.62
CA SER A 128 9.32 -1.66 -6.24
C SER A 128 10.36 -0.72 -5.63
N PHE A 129 10.46 -0.69 -4.30
CA PHE A 129 11.49 0.08 -3.62
C PHE A 129 12.89 -0.42 -3.99
N ALA A 130 13.15 -1.72 -3.93
CA ALA A 130 14.44 -2.30 -4.30
C ALA A 130 14.84 -1.95 -5.75
N ALA A 131 13.92 -2.07 -6.71
CA ALA A 131 14.18 -1.75 -8.12
C ALA A 131 14.48 -0.27 -8.34
N ILE A 132 13.69 0.63 -7.75
CA ILE A 132 13.87 2.08 -7.91
C ILE A 132 15.21 2.51 -7.29
N PHE A 133 15.53 2.03 -6.08
CA PHE A 133 16.77 2.38 -5.41
C PHE A 133 18.00 1.82 -6.12
N ALA A 134 17.93 0.58 -6.64
CA ALA A 134 18.99 0.02 -7.47
C ALA A 134 19.19 0.82 -8.77
N GLY A 135 18.09 1.19 -9.44
CA GLY A 135 18.13 1.93 -10.69
C GLY A 135 18.65 3.37 -10.55
N MET A 136 18.47 4.00 -9.40
CA MET A 136 18.90 5.37 -9.15
C MET A 136 20.32 5.49 -8.58
N GLY A 137 20.99 4.37 -8.30
CA GLY A 137 22.35 4.39 -7.77
C GLY A 137 22.48 5.10 -6.41
N LEU A 138 21.40 5.20 -5.66
CA LEU A 138 21.32 5.97 -4.41
C LEU A 138 22.19 5.45 -3.28
N ALA A 139 22.75 4.24 -3.43
CA ALA A 139 23.80 3.72 -2.53
C ALA A 139 25.07 4.59 -2.49
N ASN A 140 25.24 5.51 -3.47
CA ASN A 140 26.40 6.38 -3.63
C ASN A 140 26.05 7.86 -3.64
N THR A 141 24.88 8.29 -3.13
CA THR A 141 24.65 9.72 -2.95
C THR A 141 25.60 10.23 -1.87
N GLY A 142 26.67 10.91 -2.27
CA GLY A 142 27.63 11.58 -1.35
C GLY A 142 27.00 12.69 -0.50
N GLY A 143 25.67 12.72 -0.38
CA GLY A 143 24.88 13.56 0.49
C GLY A 143 24.69 12.89 1.83
N GLY A 144 25.22 13.48 2.89
CA GLY A 144 25.12 12.97 4.25
C GLY A 144 23.68 12.70 4.72
N TYR A 145 23.51 12.28 5.98
CA TYR A 145 22.23 11.92 6.61
C TYR A 145 21.08 12.92 6.38
N ALA A 146 21.40 14.22 6.22
CA ALA A 146 20.41 15.25 5.93
C ALA A 146 19.75 15.06 4.55
N SER A 147 20.53 14.72 3.51
CA SER A 147 20.00 14.44 2.17
C SER A 147 19.16 13.17 2.15
N ALA A 148 19.57 12.14 2.88
CA ALA A 148 18.77 10.91 3.05
C ALA A 148 17.42 11.22 3.72
N GLY A 149 17.42 12.01 4.79
CA GLY A 149 16.21 12.45 5.48
C GLY A 149 15.26 13.25 4.58
N LEU A 150 15.79 14.17 3.77
CA LEU A 150 14.99 14.94 2.80
C LEU A 150 14.39 14.04 1.71
N LEU A 151 15.13 13.03 1.25
CA LEU A 151 14.61 12.05 0.28
C LEU A 151 13.44 11.27 0.86
N VAL A 152 13.57 10.74 2.08
CA VAL A 152 12.52 10.01 2.79
C VAL A 152 11.29 10.88 3.01
N LEU A 153 11.49 12.11 3.48
CA LEU A 153 10.40 13.07 3.65
C LEU A 153 9.67 13.30 2.32
N GLY A 154 10.42 13.45 1.23
CA GLY A 154 9.86 13.54 -0.12
C GLY A 154 9.02 12.31 -0.48
N VAL A 155 9.51 11.10 -0.21
CA VAL A 155 8.77 9.85 -0.48
C VAL A 155 7.45 9.82 0.28
N VAL A 156 7.45 10.16 1.57
CA VAL A 156 6.23 10.20 2.38
C VAL A 156 5.24 11.23 1.81
N ILE A 157 5.71 12.43 1.48
CA ILE A 157 4.87 13.48 0.91
C ILE A 157 4.30 13.04 -0.44
N GLY A 158 5.13 12.48 -1.32
CA GLY A 158 4.69 12.01 -2.65
C GLY A 158 3.64 10.91 -2.59
N SER A 159 3.86 9.91 -1.73
CA SER A 159 2.88 8.86 -1.48
C SER A 159 1.60 9.44 -0.87
N ALA A 160 1.69 10.29 0.15
CA ALA A 160 0.53 10.93 0.78
C ALA A 160 -0.28 11.79 -0.23
N LEU A 161 0.39 12.51 -1.13
CA LEU A 161 -0.26 13.28 -2.20
C LEU A 161 -1.04 12.37 -3.15
N TRP A 162 -0.48 11.21 -3.53
CA TRP A 162 -1.22 10.23 -4.33
C TRP A 162 -2.50 9.77 -3.63
N TRP A 163 -2.42 9.40 -2.35
CA TRP A 163 -3.57 8.95 -1.58
C TRP A 163 -4.63 10.04 -1.36
N LEU A 164 -4.18 11.29 -1.19
CA LEU A 164 -5.07 12.45 -1.14
C LEU A 164 -5.81 12.63 -2.47
N PHE A 165 -5.08 12.54 -3.59
CA PHE A 165 -5.65 12.63 -4.92
C PHE A 165 -6.64 11.49 -5.19
N LEU A 166 -6.26 10.24 -4.87
CA LEU A 166 -7.10 9.07 -5.08
C LEU A 166 -8.39 9.16 -4.23
N SER A 167 -8.28 9.39 -2.92
CA SER A 167 -9.45 9.47 -2.02
C SER A 167 -10.31 10.70 -2.31
N GLY A 168 -9.70 11.82 -2.65
CA GLY A 168 -10.41 13.03 -3.07
C GLY A 168 -11.21 12.82 -4.36
N GLY A 169 -10.56 12.30 -5.39
CA GLY A 169 -11.15 12.01 -6.70
C GLY A 169 -12.28 10.97 -6.61
N VAL A 170 -11.99 9.82 -6.00
CA VAL A 170 -12.99 8.77 -5.81
C VAL A 170 -14.16 9.26 -4.94
N GLY A 171 -13.86 10.02 -3.90
CA GLY A 171 -14.87 10.56 -3.00
C GLY A 171 -15.81 11.57 -3.67
N PHE A 172 -15.38 12.21 -4.76
CA PHE A 172 -16.23 13.10 -5.54
C PHE A 172 -17.38 12.33 -6.23
N PHE A 173 -17.11 11.09 -6.64
CA PHE A 173 -18.10 10.23 -7.29
C PHE A 173 -18.91 9.39 -6.30
N ARG A 174 -18.60 9.40 -5.01
CA ARG A 174 -19.25 8.57 -3.99
C ARG A 174 -20.78 8.71 -3.98
N GLN A 175 -21.30 9.94 -4.10
CA GLN A 175 -22.75 10.21 -4.09
C GLN A 175 -23.50 9.63 -5.30
N LYS A 176 -22.80 9.21 -6.35
CA LYS A 176 -23.39 8.57 -7.53
C LYS A 176 -23.60 7.05 -7.35
N PHE A 177 -23.06 6.47 -6.29
CA PHE A 177 -23.22 5.05 -6.00
C PHE A 177 -24.47 4.81 -5.15
N ASN A 178 -25.45 4.11 -5.75
CA ASN A 178 -26.59 3.55 -5.03
C ASN A 178 -26.19 2.21 -4.37
N GLU A 179 -27.13 1.57 -3.63
CA GLU A 179 -26.88 0.28 -2.97
C GLU A 179 -26.35 -0.81 -3.92
N THR A 180 -26.93 -0.90 -5.12
CA THR A 180 -26.49 -1.83 -6.16
C THR A 180 -25.06 -1.53 -6.61
N GLY A 181 -24.71 -0.25 -6.79
CA GLY A 181 -23.35 0.17 -7.11
C GLY A 181 -22.36 -0.21 -6.01
N LEU A 182 -22.73 -0.04 -4.74
CA LEU A 182 -21.90 -0.43 -3.59
C LEU A 182 -21.68 -1.96 -3.53
N ILE A 183 -22.71 -2.75 -3.82
CA ILE A 183 -22.59 -4.22 -3.93
C ILE A 183 -21.54 -4.59 -5.00
N TRP A 184 -21.61 -3.95 -6.16
CA TRP A 184 -20.66 -4.20 -7.23
C TRP A 184 -19.23 -3.75 -6.87
N VAL A 185 -19.09 -2.60 -6.22
CA VAL A 185 -17.77 -2.15 -5.70
C VAL A 185 -17.20 -3.17 -4.74
N ASN A 186 -17.99 -3.68 -3.78
CA ASN A 186 -17.55 -4.70 -2.83
C ASN A 186 -17.16 -6.01 -3.54
N ARG A 187 -17.97 -6.47 -4.50
CA ARG A 187 -17.68 -7.70 -5.25
C ARG A 187 -16.42 -7.59 -6.09
N ILE A 188 -16.28 -6.52 -6.88
CA ILE A 188 -15.10 -6.31 -7.72
C ILE A 188 -13.85 -6.14 -6.87
N SER A 189 -13.92 -5.25 -5.85
CA SER A 189 -12.79 -5.01 -4.96
C SER A 189 -12.39 -6.28 -4.21
N GLY A 190 -13.37 -7.02 -3.67
CA GLY A 190 -13.14 -8.26 -2.96
C GLY A 190 -12.51 -9.34 -3.86
N ALA A 191 -12.99 -9.48 -5.10
CA ALA A 191 -12.42 -10.41 -6.07
C ALA A 191 -10.97 -10.04 -6.42
N VAL A 192 -10.69 -8.76 -6.67
CA VAL A 192 -9.33 -8.26 -6.98
C VAL A 192 -8.39 -8.48 -5.80
N ILE A 193 -8.79 -8.10 -4.58
CA ILE A 193 -7.98 -8.26 -3.36
C ILE A 193 -7.71 -9.76 -3.10
N THR A 194 -8.73 -10.62 -3.21
CA THR A 194 -8.58 -12.08 -3.08
C THR A 194 -7.63 -12.62 -4.13
N GLY A 195 -7.76 -12.20 -5.39
CA GLY A 195 -6.88 -12.61 -6.49
C GLY A 195 -5.42 -12.28 -6.20
N PHE A 196 -5.12 -11.07 -5.73
CA PHE A 196 -3.76 -10.70 -5.32
C PHE A 196 -3.26 -11.52 -4.15
N GLY A 197 -4.11 -11.80 -3.16
CA GLY A 197 -3.76 -12.66 -2.04
C GLY A 197 -3.41 -14.08 -2.49
N LEU A 198 -4.22 -14.67 -3.38
CA LEU A 198 -3.95 -15.99 -3.96
C LEU A 198 -2.67 -16.01 -4.80
N LEU A 199 -2.43 -14.98 -5.62
CA LEU A 199 -1.17 -14.85 -6.37
C LEU A 199 0.04 -14.79 -5.45
N ALA A 200 -0.05 -14.06 -4.33
CA ALA A 200 1.01 -14.01 -3.34
C ALA A 200 1.28 -15.40 -2.73
N LEU A 201 0.23 -16.15 -2.38
CA LEU A 201 0.34 -17.51 -1.84
C LEU A 201 0.85 -18.52 -2.88
N VAL A 202 0.37 -18.47 -4.11
CA VAL A 202 0.86 -19.36 -5.20
C VAL A 202 2.33 -19.08 -5.51
N SER A 203 2.77 -17.81 -5.40
CA SER A 203 4.18 -17.46 -5.60
C SER A 203 5.12 -18.10 -4.57
N LEU A 204 4.60 -18.59 -3.43
CA LEU A 204 5.37 -19.38 -2.45
C LEU A 204 5.77 -20.74 -3.00
N LEU A 205 4.88 -21.38 -3.78
CA LEU A 205 5.20 -22.68 -4.39
C LEU A 205 6.40 -22.57 -5.34
N ASN A 206 6.47 -21.48 -6.09
CA ASN A 206 7.61 -21.20 -6.96
C ASN A 206 8.90 -20.91 -6.18
N LEU A 207 8.78 -20.37 -4.96
CA LEU A 207 9.93 -20.12 -4.10
C LEU A 207 10.46 -21.42 -3.51
N LEU A 208 9.59 -22.33 -3.09
CA LEU A 208 9.95 -23.64 -2.55
C LEU A 208 10.56 -24.54 -3.64
N GLY A 209 10.04 -24.50 -4.87
CA GLY A 209 10.58 -25.27 -6.00
C GLY A 209 11.97 -24.80 -6.49
N LYS A 210 12.48 -23.66 -6.02
CA LYS A 210 13.84 -23.17 -6.32
C LYS A 210 14.84 -23.49 -5.21
N ILE A 211 14.40 -23.97 -4.07
CA ILE A 211 15.21 -24.28 -2.89
C ILE A 211 15.48 -25.80 -2.80
N GLY A 212 14.69 -26.64 -3.47
CA GLY A 212 14.92 -28.08 -3.62
C GLY A 212 15.55 -28.42 -4.98
#